data_6c37042ad9215599d17d30c7a3eb9d74
#
_entry.id   6c37042ad9215599d17d30c7a3eb9d74
#
_cell.length_a   1.000
_cell.length_b   1.000
_cell.length_c   1.000
_cell.angle_alpha   90.00
_cell.angle_beta   90.00
_cell.angle_gamma   90.00
#
_symmetry.space_group_name_H-M   'P 1'
#
loop_
_entity.id
_entity.type
_entity.pdbx_description
1 polymer ?
#
loop_
_entity_poly.entity_id
_entity_poly.type
_entity_poly.pdbx_seq_one_letter_code
_entity_poly.pdbx_strand_id
1 'polypeptide(L)'
;MTPSIHISLNVSDVGRSVAFYSRLFGEPAKLKPGYAKFVSEEPGLHLALQEGRREAAGGALSHLGIRVASTADVLRRRADLLEKGLTGEDEIGTTCCYARQDKFWVADPDGNRWEIYAVLEDVEEQAPGDAAACCVKEPSASPSAS
;
A
#
# COMPACT_ATOMS: atom_id res chain seq x y z
N MET A 1 9.98 2.33 -24.36
CA MET A 1 9.01 2.02 -23.28
C MET A 1 9.75 1.87 -21.98
N THR A 2 9.30 2.58 -20.97
CA THR A 2 9.89 2.47 -19.64
C THR A 2 9.41 1.17 -18.99
N PRO A 3 10.31 0.37 -18.45
CA PRO A 3 9.89 -0.85 -17.75
C PRO A 3 8.96 -0.52 -16.58
N SER A 4 8.04 -1.41 -16.31
CA SER A 4 7.12 -1.25 -15.18
C SER A 4 6.90 -2.60 -14.51
N ILE A 5 6.46 -2.53 -13.25
CA ILE A 5 6.17 -3.74 -12.49
C ILE A 5 4.74 -4.18 -12.80
N HIS A 6 4.55 -5.47 -12.97
CA HIS A 6 3.22 -6.07 -13.12
C HIS A 6 2.90 -6.90 -11.88
N ILE A 7 1.74 -6.64 -11.28
CA ILE A 7 1.26 -7.38 -10.12
C ILE A 7 -0.14 -7.88 -10.45
N SER A 8 -0.43 -9.12 -10.10
CA SER A 8 -1.77 -9.67 -10.23
C SER A 8 -2.25 -10.15 -8.87
N LEU A 9 -3.39 -9.65 -8.43
CA LEU A 9 -3.98 -10.02 -7.14
C LEU A 9 -5.27 -10.76 -7.34
N ASN A 10 -5.46 -11.81 -6.55
CA ASN A 10 -6.76 -12.46 -6.44
C ASN A 10 -7.58 -11.68 -5.41
N VAL A 11 -8.77 -11.27 -5.80
CA VAL A 11 -9.64 -10.46 -4.93
C VAL A 11 -10.97 -11.17 -4.75
N SER A 12 -11.63 -10.87 -3.63
CA SER A 12 -12.91 -11.50 -3.35
C SER A 12 -14.06 -10.88 -4.15
N ASP A 13 -13.93 -9.59 -4.49
CA ASP A 13 -14.98 -8.85 -5.19
C ASP A 13 -14.32 -7.74 -5.99
N VAL A 14 -14.32 -7.90 -7.31
CA VAL A 14 -13.64 -6.94 -8.19
C VAL A 14 -14.25 -5.54 -8.06
N GLY A 15 -15.57 -5.45 -7.91
CA GLY A 15 -16.21 -4.14 -7.79
C GLY A 15 -15.71 -3.35 -6.60
N ARG A 16 -15.64 -3.99 -5.44
CA ARG A 16 -15.14 -3.32 -4.23
C ARG A 16 -13.67 -2.96 -4.37
N SER A 17 -12.90 -3.85 -4.96
CA SER A 17 -11.47 -3.59 -5.15
C SER A 17 -11.25 -2.46 -6.14
N VAL A 18 -12.05 -2.38 -7.21
CA VAL A 18 -11.97 -1.28 -8.15
C VAL A 18 -12.26 0.05 -7.46
N ALA A 19 -13.27 0.08 -6.56
CA ALA A 19 -13.57 1.30 -5.82
C ALA A 19 -12.36 1.76 -4.99
N PHE A 20 -11.64 0.81 -4.38
CA PHE A 20 -10.44 1.13 -3.62
C PHE A 20 -9.29 1.57 -4.54
N TYR A 21 -8.94 0.75 -5.52
CA TYR A 21 -7.75 1.01 -6.33
C TYR A 21 -7.89 2.21 -7.25
N SER A 22 -9.13 2.58 -7.61
CA SER A 22 -9.34 3.81 -8.37
C SER A 22 -8.91 5.05 -7.59
N ARG A 23 -8.97 4.99 -6.27
CA ARG A 23 -8.54 6.12 -5.44
C ARG A 23 -7.02 6.24 -5.40
N LEU A 24 -6.31 5.12 -5.58
CA LEU A 24 -4.84 5.14 -5.62
C LEU A 24 -4.30 5.41 -7.02
N PHE A 25 -4.92 4.84 -8.04
CA PHE A 25 -4.32 4.80 -9.38
C PHE A 25 -5.20 5.41 -10.47
N GLY A 26 -6.37 5.96 -10.13
CA GLY A 26 -7.28 6.51 -11.12
C GLY A 26 -8.16 5.42 -11.74
N GLU A 27 -8.83 5.75 -12.83
CA GLU A 27 -9.77 4.84 -13.46
C GLU A 27 -9.05 3.61 -14.02
N PRO A 28 -9.70 2.44 -13.97
CA PRO A 28 -9.08 1.26 -14.55
C PRO A 28 -8.95 1.38 -16.06
N ALA A 29 -7.84 0.87 -16.59
CA ALA A 29 -7.61 0.86 -18.02
C ALA A 29 -8.44 -0.21 -18.72
N LYS A 30 -8.86 -1.24 -17.99
CA LYS A 30 -9.71 -2.30 -18.52
C LYS A 30 -10.59 -2.82 -17.40
N LEU A 31 -11.86 -3.04 -17.72
CA LEU A 31 -12.82 -3.55 -16.75
C LEU A 31 -13.72 -4.56 -17.46
N LYS A 32 -13.75 -5.78 -16.95
CA LYS A 32 -14.57 -6.86 -17.47
C LYS A 32 -15.17 -7.62 -16.28
N PRO A 33 -16.19 -8.44 -16.49
CA PRO A 33 -16.74 -9.23 -15.39
C PRO A 33 -15.63 -10.04 -14.71
N GLY A 34 -15.46 -9.86 -13.41
CA GLY A 34 -14.47 -10.58 -12.62
C GLY A 34 -13.02 -10.16 -12.86
N TYR A 35 -12.77 -9.03 -13.56
CA TYR A 35 -11.43 -8.63 -13.90
C TYR A 35 -11.32 -7.11 -14.03
N ALA A 36 -10.22 -6.55 -13.52
CA ALA A 36 -9.92 -5.14 -13.74
C ALA A 36 -8.40 -4.98 -13.89
N LYS A 37 -7.99 -3.99 -14.66
CA LYS A 37 -6.57 -3.69 -14.81
C LYS A 37 -6.36 -2.20 -14.67
N PHE A 38 -5.40 -1.83 -13.85
CA PHE A 38 -4.95 -0.46 -13.67
C PHE A 38 -3.56 -0.31 -14.28
N VAL A 39 -3.31 0.82 -14.90
CA VAL A 39 -2.00 1.15 -15.44
C VAL A 39 -1.62 2.50 -14.88
N SER A 40 -0.48 2.55 -14.22
CA SER A 40 0.07 3.78 -13.67
C SER A 40 1.45 4.00 -14.27
N GLU A 41 1.78 5.24 -14.58
CA GLU A 41 3.10 5.57 -15.09
C GLU A 41 4.01 6.08 -13.98
N GLU A 42 3.42 6.64 -12.93
CA GLU A 42 4.16 7.12 -11.78
C GLU A 42 3.41 6.73 -10.52
N PRO A 43 3.76 5.63 -9.92
CA PRO A 43 4.84 4.67 -10.26
C PRO A 43 4.49 3.82 -11.47
N GLY A 44 5.51 3.29 -12.14
CA GLY A 44 5.32 2.40 -13.27
C GLY A 44 4.78 1.06 -12.82
N LEU A 45 3.48 0.86 -12.97
CA LEU A 45 2.80 -0.30 -12.42
C LEU A 45 1.63 -0.73 -13.31
N HIS A 46 1.57 -2.01 -13.56
CA HIS A 46 0.38 -2.65 -14.12
C HIS A 46 -0.19 -3.55 -13.04
N LEU A 47 -1.39 -3.23 -12.56
CA LEU A 47 -2.03 -3.98 -11.49
C LEU A 47 -3.28 -4.65 -12.05
N ALA A 48 -3.29 -5.97 -12.05
CA ALA A 48 -4.45 -6.75 -12.47
C ALA A 48 -5.17 -7.29 -11.24
N LEU A 49 -6.49 -7.20 -11.25
CA LEU A 49 -7.34 -7.77 -10.21
C LEU A 49 -8.18 -8.86 -10.83
N GLN A 50 -8.15 -10.04 -10.26
CA GLN A 50 -8.94 -11.17 -10.74
C GLN A 50 -9.79 -11.70 -9.61
N GLU A 51 -11.09 -11.82 -9.85
CA GLU A 51 -11.98 -12.39 -8.87
C GLU A 51 -11.72 -13.88 -8.78
N GLY A 52 -11.49 -14.37 -7.59
CA GLY A 52 -11.20 -15.77 -7.43
C GLY A 52 -10.83 -16.11 -6.01
N ARG A 53 -10.19 -17.25 -5.84
CA ARG A 53 -9.80 -17.73 -4.54
C ARG A 53 -8.68 -16.87 -3.97
N ARG A 54 -8.89 -16.40 -2.74
CA ARG A 54 -7.88 -15.63 -2.01
C ARG A 54 -7.06 -16.53 -1.11
N GLU A 55 -5.81 -16.18 -0.97
CA GLU A 55 -4.99 -16.79 0.07
C GLU A 55 -5.38 -16.19 1.41
N ALA A 56 -5.20 -16.98 2.46
CA ALA A 56 -5.41 -16.46 3.80
C ALA A 56 -4.42 -15.35 4.10
N ALA A 57 -4.83 -14.42 4.95
CA ALA A 57 -3.96 -13.35 5.39
C ALA A 57 -2.71 -13.93 6.06
N GLY A 58 -1.56 -13.30 5.84
CA GLY A 58 -0.32 -13.76 6.43
C GLY A 58 0.47 -14.72 5.56
N GLY A 59 0.11 -14.86 4.28
CA GLY A 59 0.89 -15.66 3.34
C GLY A 59 2.18 -14.97 2.94
N ALA A 60 2.66 -15.23 1.74
CA ALA A 60 3.95 -14.72 1.27
C ALA A 60 3.99 -13.20 1.17
N LEU A 61 2.85 -12.58 0.84
CA LEU A 61 2.80 -11.13 0.71
C LEU A 61 2.64 -10.48 2.08
N SER A 62 3.62 -9.67 2.47
CA SER A 62 3.53 -8.87 3.69
C SER A 62 2.73 -7.59 3.43
N HIS A 63 3.21 -6.78 2.52
CA HIS A 63 2.54 -5.52 2.14
C HIS A 63 3.10 -5.04 0.82
N LEU A 64 2.50 -3.99 0.30
CA LEU A 64 2.92 -3.31 -0.92
C LEU A 64 3.19 -1.85 -0.57
N GLY A 65 3.88 -1.13 -1.45
CA GLY A 65 4.18 0.26 -1.13
C GLY A 65 4.40 1.13 -2.34
N ILE A 66 4.20 2.41 -2.13
CA ILE A 66 4.51 3.47 -3.10
C ILE A 66 5.50 4.40 -2.43
N ARG A 67 6.73 4.36 -2.90
CA ARG A 67 7.75 5.29 -2.39
C ARG A 67 7.59 6.63 -3.11
N VAL A 68 7.58 7.71 -2.32
CA VAL A 68 7.52 9.06 -2.86
C VAL A 68 8.77 9.81 -2.43
N ALA A 69 8.96 11.01 -2.99
CA ALA A 69 10.23 11.72 -2.85
C ALA A 69 10.43 12.35 -1.48
N SER A 70 9.36 12.73 -0.79
CA SER A 70 9.48 13.52 0.43
C SER A 70 8.30 13.30 1.36
N THR A 71 8.47 13.72 2.62
CA THR A 71 7.37 13.74 3.57
C THR A 71 6.22 14.61 3.08
N ALA A 72 6.53 15.72 2.42
CA ALA A 72 5.46 16.58 1.86
C ALA A 72 4.62 15.80 0.86
N ASP A 73 5.23 14.93 0.07
CA ASP A 73 4.50 14.10 -0.88
C ASP A 73 3.66 13.04 -0.16
N VAL A 74 4.16 12.46 0.93
CA VAL A 74 3.37 11.54 1.75
C VAL A 74 2.11 12.25 2.26
N LEU A 75 2.29 13.45 2.81
CA LEU A 75 1.17 14.21 3.39
C LEU A 75 0.17 14.63 2.32
N ARG A 76 0.64 14.98 1.13
CA ARG A 76 -0.24 15.37 0.03
C ARG A 76 -1.09 14.19 -0.41
N ARG A 77 -0.48 13.02 -0.57
CA ARG A 77 -1.22 11.83 -0.95
C ARG A 77 -2.19 11.39 0.16
N ARG A 78 -1.75 11.53 1.40
CA ARG A 78 -2.60 11.23 2.56
C ARG A 78 -3.86 12.10 2.52
N ALA A 79 -3.69 13.41 2.34
CA ALA A 79 -4.82 14.33 2.28
C ALA A 79 -5.76 13.98 1.14
N ASP A 80 -5.21 13.65 -0.02
CA ASP A 80 -6.02 13.27 -1.18
C ASP A 80 -6.82 12.00 -0.91
N LEU A 81 -6.19 10.99 -0.32
CA LEU A 81 -6.88 9.73 -0.05
C LEU A 81 -7.96 9.87 1.01
N LEU A 82 -7.68 10.67 2.06
CA LEU A 82 -8.69 10.93 3.08
C LEU A 82 -9.88 11.70 2.49
N GLU A 83 -9.62 12.65 1.61
CA GLU A 83 -10.68 13.39 0.94
C GLU A 83 -11.54 12.47 0.07
N LYS A 84 -10.92 11.45 -0.51
CA LYS A 84 -11.63 10.47 -1.32
C LYS A 84 -12.33 9.39 -0.50
N GLY A 85 -12.27 9.51 0.82
CA GLY A 85 -13.02 8.63 1.71
C GLY A 85 -12.27 7.40 2.21
N LEU A 86 -10.99 7.28 1.92
CA LEU A 86 -10.20 6.20 2.51
C LEU A 86 -9.79 6.58 3.92
N THR A 87 -9.66 5.58 4.78
CA THR A 87 -9.10 5.75 6.11
C THR A 87 -7.76 5.04 6.16
N GLY A 88 -6.89 5.49 7.05
CA GLY A 88 -5.57 4.91 7.15
C GLY A 88 -4.89 5.25 8.45
N GLU A 89 -3.64 4.82 8.58
CA GLU A 89 -2.86 5.01 9.79
C GLU A 89 -1.54 5.71 9.46
N ASP A 90 -1.18 6.69 10.30
CA ASP A 90 0.08 7.40 10.16
C ASP A 90 1.18 6.70 10.94
N GLU A 91 2.37 6.74 10.37
CA GLU A 91 3.56 6.24 11.05
C GLU A 91 4.71 7.16 10.67
N ILE A 92 5.05 8.09 11.55
CA ILE A 92 5.95 9.18 11.25
C ILE A 92 7.27 9.01 12.01
N GLY A 93 8.39 9.21 11.29
CA GLY A 93 9.70 9.17 11.91
C GLY A 93 10.15 7.80 12.37
N THR A 94 9.54 6.75 11.84
CA THR A 94 9.86 5.39 12.24
C THR A 94 11.13 4.90 11.58
N THR A 95 12.02 4.27 12.34
CA THR A 95 13.17 3.62 11.77
C THR A 95 12.80 2.20 11.39
N CYS A 96 12.93 1.89 10.12
CA CYS A 96 12.58 0.57 9.60
C CYS A 96 13.55 0.20 8.50
N CYS A 97 14.03 -1.04 8.53
CA CYS A 97 14.92 -1.54 7.49
C CYS A 97 16.13 -0.63 7.30
N TYR A 98 16.68 -0.15 8.42
CA TYR A 98 17.85 0.73 8.45
C TYR A 98 17.62 2.09 7.79
N ALA A 99 16.37 2.56 7.78
CA ALA A 99 16.06 3.90 7.26
C ALA A 99 14.96 4.54 8.09
N ARG A 100 15.06 5.85 8.28
CA ARG A 100 13.98 6.61 8.89
C ARG A 100 12.96 6.92 7.80
N GLN A 101 11.69 6.72 8.13
CA GLN A 101 10.62 6.82 7.14
C GLN A 101 9.40 7.48 7.75
N ASP A 102 8.69 8.22 6.90
CA ASP A 102 7.34 8.70 7.21
C ASP A 102 6.41 7.93 6.30
N LYS A 103 5.31 7.44 6.85
CA LYS A 103 4.38 6.58 6.11
C LYS A 103 2.94 6.87 6.43
N PHE A 104 2.10 6.54 5.46
CA PHE A 104 0.65 6.47 5.65
C PHE A 104 0.20 5.12 5.08
N TRP A 105 -0.53 4.35 5.88
CA TRP A 105 -0.98 3.01 5.53
C TRP A 105 -2.45 3.01 5.17
N VAL A 106 -2.80 2.27 4.11
CA VAL A 106 -4.20 1.97 3.78
C VAL A 106 -4.31 0.48 3.51
N ALA A 107 -5.52 -0.08 3.63
CA ALA A 107 -5.76 -1.49 3.36
C ALA A 107 -6.86 -1.63 2.34
N ASP A 108 -6.67 -2.54 1.38
CA ASP A 108 -7.70 -2.80 0.39
C ASP A 108 -8.83 -3.66 1.02
N PRO A 109 -9.94 -3.90 0.29
CA PRO A 109 -11.05 -4.67 0.86
C PRO A 109 -10.69 -6.10 1.27
N ASP A 110 -9.62 -6.65 0.75
CA ASP A 110 -9.17 -7.98 1.09
C ASP A 110 -8.08 -8.01 2.14
N GLY A 111 -7.74 -6.84 2.71
CA GLY A 111 -6.75 -6.75 3.76
C GLY A 111 -5.32 -6.60 3.28
N ASN A 112 -5.11 -6.41 1.98
CA ASN A 112 -3.76 -6.13 1.49
C ASN A 112 -3.37 -4.73 1.90
N ARG A 113 -2.23 -4.60 2.56
CA ARG A 113 -1.79 -3.32 3.10
C ARG A 113 -0.86 -2.63 2.12
N TRP A 114 -1.09 -1.33 1.96
CA TRP A 114 -0.25 -0.47 1.13
C TRP A 114 0.31 0.65 1.99
N GLU A 115 1.61 0.91 1.88
CA GLU A 115 2.20 2.07 2.51
C GLU A 115 2.53 3.11 1.44
N ILE A 116 2.26 4.37 1.76
CA ILE A 116 2.79 5.50 1.00
C ILE A 116 3.89 6.07 1.87
N TYR A 117 5.14 6.07 1.38
CA TYR A 117 6.24 6.37 2.26
C TYR A 117 7.36 7.14 1.59
N ALA A 118 8.12 7.86 2.42
CA ALA A 118 9.34 8.56 2.01
C ALA A 118 10.46 8.13 2.95
N VAL A 119 11.63 7.92 2.37
CA VAL A 119 12.83 7.60 3.14
C VAL A 119 13.52 8.92 3.47
N LEU A 120 13.71 9.19 4.75
CA LEU A 120 14.28 10.45 5.21
C LEU A 120 15.79 10.38 5.26
N GLU A 121 16.32 9.30 5.83
CA GLU A 121 17.76 9.07 5.91
C GLU A 121 18.01 7.60 6.19
N ASP A 122 19.15 7.10 5.73
CA ASP A 122 19.59 5.77 6.07
C ASP A 122 20.23 5.79 7.44
N VAL A 123 20.08 4.70 8.20
CA VAL A 123 20.74 4.56 9.50
C VAL A 123 21.54 3.27 9.50
N GLU A 124 22.69 3.29 10.20
CA GLU A 124 23.57 2.13 10.21
C GLU A 124 23.07 1.03 11.12
N GLU A 125 22.36 1.40 12.19
CA GLU A 125 21.83 0.44 13.14
C GLU A 125 20.34 0.68 13.31
N GLN A 126 19.61 -0.42 13.36
CA GLN A 126 18.17 -0.35 13.60
C GLN A 126 17.92 -0.40 15.09
N ALA A 127 17.04 0.48 15.57
CA ALA A 127 16.72 0.49 16.98
C ALA A 127 16.05 -0.82 17.41
N PRO A 128 16.26 -1.25 18.66
CA PRO A 128 15.63 -2.48 19.14
C PRO A 128 14.11 -2.44 18.95
N GLY A 129 13.59 -3.48 18.34
CA GLY A 129 12.15 -3.60 18.14
C GLY A 129 11.63 -2.97 16.87
N ASP A 130 12.39 -2.09 16.22
CA ASP A 130 11.90 -1.40 15.03
C ASP A 130 11.68 -2.34 13.85
N ALA A 131 12.56 -3.29 13.67
CA ALA A 131 12.46 -4.23 12.55
C ALA A 131 11.14 -4.98 12.60
N ALA A 132 10.79 -5.50 13.78
CA ALA A 132 9.55 -6.26 13.92
C ALA A 132 8.33 -5.35 13.74
N ALA A 133 8.37 -4.16 14.31
CA ALA A 133 7.24 -3.23 14.24
C ALA A 133 6.98 -2.78 12.81
N CYS A 134 8.05 -2.57 12.04
CA CYS A 134 7.93 -2.00 10.72
C CYS A 134 7.67 -3.06 9.64
N CYS A 135 8.42 -4.14 9.65
CA CYS A 135 8.41 -5.08 8.55
C CYS A 135 7.35 -6.17 8.69
N VAL A 136 6.88 -6.40 9.92
CA VAL A 136 5.89 -7.45 10.19
C VAL A 136 4.70 -6.92 10.96
N LYS A 137 4.37 -5.66 10.77
CA LYS A 137 3.28 -5.04 11.49
C LYS A 137 1.96 -5.74 11.22
N GLU A 138 1.26 -6.11 12.28
CA GLU A 138 -0.02 -6.78 12.16
C GLU A 138 -1.14 -5.76 11.96
N PRO A 139 -2.05 -6.03 11.04
CA PRO A 139 -3.18 -5.13 10.84
C PRO A 139 -4.04 -4.97 12.07
N SER A 140 -4.09 -6.02 12.90
CA SER A 140 -4.92 -6.03 14.08
C SER A 140 -4.23 -5.45 15.28
N ALA A 141 -2.97 -5.15 15.17
CA ALA A 141 -2.26 -4.62 16.32
C ALA A 141 -2.79 -3.26 16.62
N SER A 142 -3.24 -3.20 17.49
CA SER A 142 -3.80 -1.96 17.65
C SER A 142 -4.12 -1.64 18.98
N PRO A 143 -4.19 -2.20 18.69
CA PRO A 143 -4.54 -1.82 19.39
C PRO A 143 -4.72 -1.35 19.99
N SER A 144 -4.91 -1.55 19.87
CA SER A 144 -5.07 -1.14 20.26
C SER A 144 -4.90 -0.71 20.54
N ALA A 145 -5.01 -0.90 20.34
CA ALA A 145 -4.84 -0.53 20.49
C ALA A 145 -4.63 -0.22 20.71
N SER A 146 -4.74 -0.27 20.77
CA SER A 146 -4.54 0.11 21.01
C SER A 146 -4.26 0.39 20.97
#